data_ca50eb47fdca95551cb68d1669e0f2ee
#
_entry.id   ca50eb47fdca95551cb68d1669e0f2ee
#
_cell.length_a   1.000
_cell.length_b   1.000
_cell.length_c   1.000
_cell.angle_alpha   90.00
_cell.angle_beta   90.00
_cell.angle_gamma   90.00
#
_symmetry.space_group_name_H-M   'P 1'
#
loop_
_entity.id
_entity.type
_entity.pdbx_description
1 polymer ?
#
loop_
_entity_poly.entity_id
_entity_poly.type
_entity_poly.pdbx_seq_one_letter_code
_entity_poly.pdbx_strand_id
1 'polypeptide(L)'
;MDAQTVIARRVTKELRTGDLVNLGIGIPTLVAKYVPPDLKVFFQSENGLIGTGPIPEQGMAHPLLTDAGGRPISALPGASTFDSAMSFGLIRGGHVDVTVLGGLQVDAHGHLANWMIPGKMVPGMGGAMDLVSGAKRVIVAMQHAAKGKSKIVAKCTLPLTSTRSVSLVVTDMAVIAFPDGKATLLETAPNVSIAEVVAVTDAELVIPDTVPEMKI
;
A
#
# COMPACT_ATOMS: atom_id res chain seq x y z
N MET A 1 19.68 -1.03 -5.84
CA MET A 1 18.46 -1.63 -5.26
C MET A 1 17.37 -1.51 -6.31
N ASP A 2 16.51 -2.52 -6.49
CA ASP A 2 15.40 -2.41 -7.44
C ASP A 2 14.27 -1.55 -6.87
N ALA A 3 13.43 -1.00 -7.77
CA ALA A 3 12.34 -0.09 -7.43
C ALA A 3 11.38 -0.64 -6.36
N GLN A 4 11.03 -1.92 -6.46
CA GLN A 4 10.07 -2.54 -5.53
C GLN A 4 10.65 -2.66 -4.12
N THR A 5 11.95 -2.97 -4.03
CA THR A 5 12.67 -3.04 -2.75
C THR A 5 12.75 -1.67 -2.08
N VAL A 6 13.05 -0.60 -2.83
CA VAL A 6 13.04 0.78 -2.32
C VAL A 6 11.69 1.12 -1.70
N ILE A 7 10.61 0.90 -2.45
CA ILE A 7 9.24 1.16 -2.01
C ILE A 7 8.90 0.36 -0.75
N ALA A 8 9.14 -0.96 -0.76
CA ALA A 8 8.78 -1.83 0.36
C ALA A 8 9.53 -1.46 1.64
N ARG A 9 10.84 -1.20 1.55
CA ARG A 9 11.65 -0.76 2.70
C ARG A 9 11.21 0.59 3.23
N ARG A 10 10.90 1.56 2.34
CA ARG A 10 10.41 2.86 2.82
C ARG A 10 9.06 2.74 3.52
N VAL A 11 8.15 1.91 3.01
CA VAL A 11 6.84 1.68 3.64
C VAL A 11 6.98 1.11 5.05
N THR A 12 7.97 0.23 5.33
CA THR A 12 8.15 -0.32 6.69
C THR A 12 8.41 0.75 7.74
N LYS A 13 8.94 1.93 7.35
CA LYS A 13 9.18 3.05 8.29
C LYS A 13 7.88 3.70 8.79
N GLU A 14 6.78 3.42 8.13
CA GLU A 14 5.45 3.91 8.53
C GLU A 14 4.77 3.01 9.57
N LEU A 15 5.26 1.79 9.75
CA LEU A 15 4.65 0.81 10.66
C LEU A 15 5.12 1.05 12.10
N ARG A 16 4.24 0.77 13.04
CA ARG A 16 4.48 0.90 14.48
C ARG A 16 4.19 -0.41 15.20
N THR A 17 4.87 -0.64 16.31
CA THR A 17 4.56 -1.78 17.18
C THR A 17 3.09 -1.73 17.62
N GLY A 18 2.40 -2.84 17.45
CA GLY A 18 0.98 -2.99 17.75
C GLY A 18 0.06 -2.74 16.57
N ASP A 19 0.55 -2.22 15.43
CA ASP A 19 -0.30 -1.99 14.25
C ASP A 19 -0.89 -3.31 13.72
N LEU A 20 -2.17 -3.30 13.42
CA LEU A 20 -2.84 -4.28 12.57
C LEU A 20 -2.75 -3.82 11.11
N VAL A 21 -2.02 -4.58 10.30
CA VAL A 21 -1.61 -4.19 8.95
C VAL A 21 -2.23 -5.12 7.91
N ASN A 22 -2.92 -4.57 6.93
CA ASN A 22 -3.35 -5.29 5.73
C ASN A 22 -2.41 -4.95 4.56
N LEU A 23 -1.95 -5.97 3.84
CA LEU A 23 -1.07 -5.83 2.68
C LEU A 23 -1.79 -6.31 1.41
N GLY A 24 -2.04 -5.40 0.49
CA GLY A 24 -2.54 -5.71 -0.84
C GLY A 24 -1.56 -6.54 -1.67
N ILE A 25 -2.04 -7.09 -2.78
CA ILE A 25 -1.27 -7.96 -3.68
C ILE A 25 -0.18 -7.15 -4.43
N GLY A 26 0.96 -7.79 -4.72
CA GLY A 26 2.06 -7.20 -5.48
C GLY A 26 3.11 -6.52 -4.61
N ILE A 27 3.51 -5.28 -4.94
CA ILE A 27 4.53 -4.53 -4.16
C ILE A 27 4.21 -4.49 -2.65
N PRO A 28 2.96 -4.25 -2.23
CA PRO A 28 2.62 -4.25 -0.80
C PRO A 28 3.03 -5.51 -0.05
N THR A 29 2.90 -6.69 -0.64
CA THR A 29 3.27 -7.95 0.03
C THR A 29 4.76 -8.06 0.36
N LEU A 30 5.61 -7.33 -0.35
CA LEU A 30 7.05 -7.31 -0.08
C LEU A 30 7.38 -6.62 1.24
N VAL A 31 6.51 -5.74 1.73
CA VAL A 31 6.71 -4.99 2.99
C VAL A 31 6.98 -5.96 4.15
N ALA A 32 6.25 -7.07 4.24
CA ALA A 32 6.42 -8.07 5.30
C ALA A 32 7.84 -8.62 5.40
N LYS A 33 8.59 -8.65 4.29
CA LYS A 33 9.98 -9.18 4.26
C LYS A 33 10.99 -8.22 4.90
N TYR A 34 10.65 -6.95 5.00
CA TYR A 34 11.57 -5.90 5.46
C TYR A 34 11.20 -5.31 6.82
N VAL A 35 10.17 -5.84 7.46
CA VAL A 35 9.80 -5.46 8.83
C VAL A 35 10.93 -5.90 9.77
N PRO A 36 11.52 -4.97 10.54
CA PRO A 36 12.56 -5.30 11.51
C PRO A 36 12.06 -6.29 12.56
N PRO A 37 12.89 -7.24 13.05
CA PRO A 37 12.47 -8.26 14.01
C PRO A 37 11.98 -7.72 15.35
N ASP A 38 12.44 -6.54 15.74
CA ASP A 38 12.04 -5.81 16.94
C ASP A 38 10.71 -5.09 16.81
N LEU A 39 10.25 -4.84 15.57
CA LEU A 39 8.97 -4.21 15.29
C LEU A 39 7.85 -5.25 15.30
N LYS A 40 7.00 -5.22 16.31
CA LYS A 40 5.90 -6.18 16.49
C LYS A 40 4.62 -5.65 15.81
N VAL A 41 4.35 -6.12 14.60
CA VAL A 41 3.12 -5.85 13.84
C VAL A 41 2.32 -7.12 13.63
N PHE A 42 1.01 -6.98 13.47
CA PHE A 42 0.10 -8.08 13.16
C PHE A 42 -0.40 -7.93 11.73
N PHE A 43 -0.12 -8.92 10.89
CA PHE A 43 -0.65 -8.91 9.53
C PHE A 43 -2.02 -9.57 9.47
N GLN A 44 -2.95 -8.89 8.79
CA GLN A 44 -4.30 -9.37 8.52
C GLN A 44 -4.45 -9.70 7.04
N SER A 45 -5.16 -10.78 6.76
CA SER A 45 -5.66 -11.09 5.43
C SER A 45 -7.19 -11.00 5.43
N GLU A 46 -7.77 -10.24 4.50
CA GLU A 46 -9.20 -9.91 4.51
C GLU A 46 -10.11 -11.13 4.31
N ASN A 47 -9.61 -12.24 3.84
CA ASN A 47 -10.37 -13.50 3.77
C ASN A 47 -10.62 -14.12 5.16
N GLY A 48 -10.01 -13.60 6.25
CA GLY A 48 -10.39 -13.96 7.60
C GLY A 48 -9.26 -14.51 8.48
N LEU A 49 -8.07 -13.92 8.41
CA LEU A 49 -6.94 -14.29 9.29
C LEU A 49 -6.24 -13.06 9.84
N ILE A 50 -5.99 -13.03 11.15
CA ILE A 50 -5.04 -12.12 11.80
C ILE A 50 -3.88 -12.96 12.36
N GLY A 51 -2.64 -12.47 12.19
CA GLY A 51 -1.43 -13.19 12.55
C GLY A 51 -0.91 -14.06 11.43
N THR A 52 -0.98 -13.57 10.17
CA THR A 52 -0.36 -14.24 9.03
C THR A 52 1.14 -14.32 9.22
N GLY A 53 1.69 -15.50 9.01
CA GLY A 53 3.13 -15.76 9.02
C GLY A 53 3.72 -15.83 7.61
N PRO A 54 5.00 -16.23 7.51
CA PRO A 54 5.70 -16.37 6.24
C PRO A 54 5.09 -17.46 5.36
N ILE A 55 5.47 -17.43 4.07
CA ILE A 55 5.14 -18.51 3.15
C ILE A 55 5.73 -19.82 3.72
N PRO A 56 4.94 -20.90 3.84
CA PRO A 56 5.44 -22.17 4.36
C PRO A 56 6.49 -22.79 3.44
N GLU A 57 7.36 -23.59 4.02
CA GLU A 57 8.33 -24.39 3.25
C GLU A 57 7.62 -25.36 2.31
N GLN A 58 8.36 -25.80 1.28
CA GLN A 58 7.82 -26.75 0.29
C GLN A 58 7.29 -28.03 0.99
N GLY A 59 6.05 -28.37 0.71
CA GLY A 59 5.38 -29.55 1.31
C GLY A 59 4.74 -29.28 2.69
N MET A 60 4.92 -28.10 3.28
CA MET A 60 4.35 -27.74 4.57
C MET A 60 3.09 -26.84 4.47
N ALA A 61 2.67 -26.54 3.25
CA ALA A 61 1.48 -25.72 3.01
C ALA A 61 0.20 -26.43 3.44
N HIS A 62 -0.62 -25.78 4.26
CA HIS A 62 -1.94 -26.28 4.60
C HIS A 62 -2.95 -25.85 3.53
N PRO A 63 -3.76 -26.77 2.95
CA PRO A 63 -4.60 -26.46 1.80
C PRO A 63 -5.68 -25.39 2.07
N LEU A 64 -6.10 -25.25 3.32
CA LEU A 64 -7.12 -24.26 3.74
C LEU A 64 -6.51 -22.95 4.26
N LEU A 65 -5.20 -22.79 4.26
CA LEU A 65 -4.54 -21.61 4.81
C LEU A 65 -3.88 -20.80 3.69
N THR A 66 -4.63 -19.85 3.14
CA THR A 66 -4.21 -18.98 2.06
C THR A 66 -4.43 -17.51 2.40
N ASP A 67 -3.63 -16.62 1.80
CA ASP A 67 -3.95 -15.20 1.80
C ASP A 67 -5.14 -14.88 0.86
N ALA A 68 -5.60 -13.64 0.87
CA ALA A 68 -6.70 -13.20 0.00
C ALA A 68 -6.38 -13.28 -1.51
N GLY A 69 -5.10 -13.41 -1.87
CA GLY A 69 -4.64 -13.66 -3.24
C GLY A 69 -4.55 -15.15 -3.60
N GLY A 70 -4.96 -16.06 -2.70
CA GLY A 70 -4.91 -17.51 -2.89
C GLY A 70 -3.52 -18.14 -2.72
N ARG A 71 -2.54 -17.40 -2.20
CA ARG A 71 -1.19 -17.93 -1.96
C ARG A 71 -1.12 -18.61 -0.60
N PRO A 72 -0.42 -19.76 -0.48
CA PRO A 72 -0.20 -20.41 0.80
C PRO A 72 0.49 -19.47 1.79
N ILE A 73 -0.01 -19.44 3.02
CA ILE A 73 0.57 -18.72 4.15
C ILE A 73 0.66 -19.63 5.36
N SER A 74 1.42 -19.24 6.36
CA SER A 74 1.40 -19.84 7.69
C SER A 74 0.64 -18.95 8.66
N ALA A 75 0.25 -19.52 9.81
CA ALA A 75 -0.31 -18.80 10.93
C ALA A 75 0.72 -18.75 12.05
N LEU A 76 0.94 -17.57 12.62
CA LEU A 76 1.82 -17.40 13.78
C LEU A 76 1.14 -17.94 15.04
N PRO A 77 1.89 -18.32 16.09
CA PRO A 77 1.31 -18.65 17.39
C PRO A 77 0.43 -17.48 17.89
N GLY A 78 -0.82 -17.80 18.28
CA GLY A 78 -1.81 -16.80 18.67
C GLY A 78 -2.61 -16.19 17.51
N ALA A 79 -2.40 -16.63 16.28
CA ALA A 79 -3.23 -16.23 15.16
C ALA A 79 -4.70 -16.63 15.36
N SER A 80 -5.61 -15.84 14.77
CA SER A 80 -7.04 -16.08 14.83
C SER A 80 -7.64 -16.12 13.45
N THR A 81 -8.49 -17.12 13.19
CA THR A 81 -9.29 -17.24 11.97
C THR A 81 -10.75 -16.92 12.24
N PHE A 82 -11.41 -16.30 11.31
CA PHE A 82 -12.82 -15.91 11.37
C PHE A 82 -13.39 -15.83 9.95
N ASP A 83 -14.70 -15.70 9.84
CA ASP A 83 -15.35 -15.58 8.54
C ASP A 83 -15.13 -14.21 7.88
N SER A 84 -15.46 -14.13 6.61
CA SER A 84 -15.29 -12.89 5.84
C SER A 84 -16.20 -11.76 6.36
N ALA A 85 -17.38 -12.06 6.92
CA ALA A 85 -18.27 -11.04 7.46
C ALA A 85 -17.63 -10.34 8.66
N MET A 86 -17.03 -11.10 9.58
CA MET A 86 -16.27 -10.53 10.69
C MET A 86 -15.03 -9.76 10.20
N SER A 87 -14.30 -10.31 9.23
CA SER A 87 -13.12 -9.65 8.66
C SER A 87 -13.44 -8.28 8.08
N PHE A 88 -14.46 -8.19 7.25
CA PHE A 88 -14.91 -6.90 6.69
C PHE A 88 -15.58 -6.01 7.75
N GLY A 89 -16.20 -6.58 8.77
CA GLY A 89 -16.66 -5.86 9.96
C GLY A 89 -15.52 -5.14 10.67
N LEU A 90 -14.38 -5.81 10.87
CA LEU A 90 -13.17 -5.20 11.46
C LEU A 90 -12.61 -4.08 10.57
N ILE A 91 -12.55 -4.28 9.26
CA ILE A 91 -12.08 -3.26 8.32
C ILE A 91 -12.98 -2.02 8.37
N ARG A 92 -14.29 -2.20 8.16
CA ARG A 92 -15.29 -1.12 8.15
C ARG A 92 -15.45 -0.43 9.50
N GLY A 93 -15.23 -1.16 10.58
CA GLY A 93 -15.23 -0.65 11.95
C GLY A 93 -13.99 0.16 12.35
N GLY A 94 -13.01 0.34 11.43
CA GLY A 94 -11.81 1.12 11.71
C GLY A 94 -10.79 0.42 12.60
N HIS A 95 -10.81 -0.91 12.65
CA HIS A 95 -9.88 -1.69 13.48
C HIS A 95 -8.57 -2.05 12.78
N VAL A 96 -8.45 -1.82 11.47
CA VAL A 96 -7.18 -1.94 10.72
C VAL A 96 -6.43 -0.62 10.84
N ASP A 97 -5.21 -0.65 11.40
CA ASP A 97 -4.41 0.54 11.63
C ASP A 97 -3.78 1.06 10.34
N VAL A 98 -3.26 0.15 9.51
CA VAL A 98 -2.61 0.49 8.24
C VAL A 98 -3.06 -0.49 7.16
N THR A 99 -3.49 0.04 6.02
CA THR A 99 -3.55 -0.76 4.79
C THR A 99 -2.52 -0.24 3.79
N VAL A 100 -1.80 -1.16 3.17
CA VAL A 100 -0.85 -0.86 2.09
C VAL A 100 -1.41 -1.42 0.80
N LEU A 101 -1.72 -0.58 -0.16
CA LEU A 101 -2.36 -0.97 -1.42
C LEU A 101 -1.47 -0.63 -2.62
N GLY A 102 -1.57 -1.44 -3.68
CA GLY A 102 -1.06 -1.05 -4.99
C GLY A 102 -1.92 0.04 -5.63
N GLY A 103 -1.34 0.81 -6.56
CA GLY A 103 -2.05 1.86 -7.27
C GLY A 103 -1.83 1.79 -8.78
N LEU A 104 -2.86 2.14 -9.56
CA LEU A 104 -2.77 2.43 -10.98
C LEU A 104 -2.58 3.93 -11.20
N GLN A 105 -3.36 4.76 -10.49
CA GLN A 105 -3.24 6.21 -10.44
C GLN A 105 -3.58 6.71 -9.04
N VAL A 106 -2.91 7.79 -8.61
CA VAL A 106 -3.33 8.64 -7.49
C VAL A 106 -3.34 10.08 -8.01
N ASP A 107 -4.38 10.85 -7.70
CA ASP A 107 -4.46 12.23 -8.16
C ASP A 107 -3.93 13.25 -7.15
N ALA A 108 -3.94 14.54 -7.56
CA ALA A 108 -3.44 15.66 -6.77
C ALA A 108 -4.15 15.83 -5.41
N HIS A 109 -5.31 15.20 -5.22
CA HIS A 109 -6.10 15.22 -3.98
C HIS A 109 -5.97 13.92 -3.16
N GLY A 110 -5.17 12.96 -3.63
CA GLY A 110 -4.99 11.66 -2.97
C GLY A 110 -6.09 10.64 -3.28
N HIS A 111 -6.92 10.87 -4.29
CA HIS A 111 -7.90 9.86 -4.70
C HIS A 111 -7.19 8.70 -5.41
N LEU A 112 -7.54 7.47 -5.05
CA LEU A 112 -6.94 6.26 -5.56
C LEU A 112 -7.81 5.59 -6.63
N ALA A 113 -7.17 5.17 -7.74
CA ALA A 113 -7.71 4.22 -8.71
C ALA A 113 -6.76 3.01 -8.79
N ASN A 114 -7.25 1.80 -8.45
CA ASN A 114 -6.39 0.62 -8.41
C ASN A 114 -7.05 -0.70 -8.86
N TRP A 115 -8.29 -0.67 -9.35
CA TRP A 115 -9.05 -1.92 -9.53
C TRP A 115 -9.42 -2.24 -10.99
N MET A 116 -9.36 -1.26 -11.90
CA MET A 116 -9.76 -1.47 -13.28
C MET A 116 -9.03 -0.56 -14.27
N ILE A 117 -8.67 -1.11 -15.42
CA ILE A 117 -8.32 -0.36 -16.63
C ILE A 117 -9.37 -0.70 -17.68
N PRO A 118 -10.29 0.24 -18.03
CA PRO A 118 -11.35 -0.01 -18.98
C PRO A 118 -10.83 -0.56 -20.31
N GLY A 119 -11.48 -1.62 -20.82
CA GLY A 119 -11.13 -2.25 -22.08
C GLY A 119 -9.84 -3.09 -22.09
N LYS A 120 -9.13 -3.21 -20.95
CA LYS A 120 -7.87 -3.97 -20.89
C LYS A 120 -7.86 -5.03 -19.78
N MET A 121 -8.15 -4.64 -18.56
CA MET A 121 -8.02 -5.52 -17.39
C MET A 121 -9.00 -5.10 -16.31
N VAL A 122 -9.71 -6.09 -15.77
CA VAL A 122 -10.57 -5.94 -14.59
C VAL A 122 -10.17 -7.03 -13.60
N PRO A 123 -9.10 -6.84 -12.81
CA PRO A 123 -8.69 -7.84 -11.82
C PRO A 123 -9.69 -7.97 -10.68
N GLY A 124 -10.68 -7.07 -10.62
CA GLY A 124 -11.61 -6.94 -9.51
C GLY A 124 -11.09 -6.03 -8.42
N MET A 125 -12.01 -5.52 -7.61
CA MET A 125 -11.66 -4.59 -6.52
C MET A 125 -11.23 -5.34 -5.24
N GLY A 126 -11.59 -6.61 -5.08
CA GLY A 126 -11.37 -7.35 -3.83
C GLY A 126 -11.88 -6.54 -2.64
N GLY A 127 -11.08 -6.47 -1.58
CA GLY A 127 -11.35 -5.65 -0.39
C GLY A 127 -10.91 -4.18 -0.48
N ALA A 128 -10.39 -3.72 -1.63
CA ALA A 128 -9.72 -2.42 -1.70
C ALA A 128 -10.62 -1.23 -1.33
N MET A 129 -11.88 -1.24 -1.75
CA MET A 129 -12.83 -0.14 -1.43
C MET A 129 -13.12 -0.06 0.08
N ASP A 130 -13.29 -1.21 0.72
CA ASP A 130 -13.50 -1.28 2.17
C ASP A 130 -12.23 -0.90 2.94
N LEU A 131 -11.07 -1.36 2.49
CA LEU A 131 -9.77 -1.04 3.10
C LEU A 131 -9.46 0.44 3.01
N VAL A 132 -9.65 1.09 1.84
CA VAL A 132 -9.43 2.53 1.71
C VAL A 132 -10.39 3.31 2.59
N SER A 133 -11.65 2.87 2.69
CA SER A 133 -12.67 3.60 3.47
C SER A 133 -12.54 3.38 4.97
N GLY A 134 -12.17 2.17 5.40
CA GLY A 134 -12.23 1.75 6.80
C GLY A 134 -10.90 1.80 7.56
N ALA A 135 -9.75 1.55 6.92
CA ALA A 135 -8.47 1.57 7.62
C ALA A 135 -8.12 2.97 8.14
N LYS A 136 -7.45 3.07 9.30
CA LYS A 136 -7.08 4.36 9.89
C LYS A 136 -6.09 5.12 9.00
N ARG A 137 -5.08 4.43 8.45
CA ARG A 137 -4.09 4.99 7.51
C ARG A 137 -4.06 4.16 6.23
N VAL A 138 -4.06 4.83 5.09
CA VAL A 138 -3.97 4.21 3.77
C VAL A 138 -2.68 4.63 3.10
N ILE A 139 -1.81 3.68 2.81
CA ILE A 139 -0.54 3.89 2.12
C ILE A 139 -0.64 3.24 0.74
N VAL A 140 -0.32 3.99 -0.31
CA VAL A 140 -0.21 3.44 -1.66
C VAL A 140 1.25 3.19 -1.97
N ALA A 141 1.57 1.93 -2.31
CA ALA A 141 2.90 1.48 -2.70
C ALA A 141 2.89 1.13 -4.19
N MET A 142 3.52 1.96 -5.03
CA MET A 142 3.51 1.78 -6.47
C MET A 142 4.73 2.42 -7.13
N GLN A 143 5.08 2.00 -8.35
CA GLN A 143 6.06 2.73 -9.16
C GLN A 143 5.53 4.13 -9.51
N HIS A 144 6.42 5.11 -9.60
CA HIS A 144 6.07 6.53 -9.87
C HIS A 144 5.48 6.71 -11.27
N ALA A 145 6.05 6.00 -12.23
CA ALA A 145 5.60 6.02 -13.62
C ALA A 145 5.56 4.59 -14.19
N ALA A 146 4.82 4.42 -15.27
CA ALA A 146 4.77 3.19 -16.05
C ALA A 146 4.79 3.50 -17.54
N LYS A 147 5.72 2.90 -18.29
CA LYS A 147 5.88 3.13 -19.75
C LYS A 147 5.98 4.62 -20.10
N GLY A 148 6.72 5.38 -19.30
CA GLY A 148 6.93 6.83 -19.50
C GLY A 148 5.73 7.72 -19.14
N LYS A 149 4.68 7.17 -18.51
CA LYS A 149 3.51 7.94 -18.05
C LYS A 149 3.47 8.00 -16.55
N SER A 150 3.25 9.18 -16.00
CA SER A 150 3.04 9.39 -14.57
C SER A 150 1.85 8.56 -14.06
N LYS A 151 1.99 8.06 -12.83
CA LYS A 151 0.87 7.50 -12.07
C LYS A 151 0.38 8.45 -10.98
N ILE A 152 1.13 9.54 -10.76
CA ILE A 152 0.72 10.66 -9.92
C ILE A 152 0.16 11.74 -10.85
N VAL A 153 -1.15 11.80 -10.98
CA VAL A 153 -1.85 12.56 -12.02
C VAL A 153 -2.59 13.78 -11.45
N ALA A 154 -2.85 14.79 -12.25
CA ALA A 154 -3.65 15.94 -11.80
C ALA A 154 -5.07 15.51 -11.37
N LYS A 155 -5.69 14.61 -12.15
CA LYS A 155 -7.00 13.99 -11.84
C LYS A 155 -7.01 12.56 -12.36
N CYS A 156 -7.48 11.62 -11.55
CA CYS A 156 -7.64 10.23 -11.98
C CYS A 156 -8.55 10.14 -13.21
N THR A 157 -8.06 9.43 -14.24
CA THR A 157 -8.81 9.10 -15.46
C THR A 157 -9.38 7.70 -15.42
N LEU A 158 -8.89 6.87 -14.50
CA LEU A 158 -9.39 5.52 -14.24
C LEU A 158 -10.49 5.58 -13.16
N PRO A 159 -11.41 4.59 -13.13
CA PRO A 159 -12.44 4.51 -12.11
C PRO A 159 -11.84 4.50 -10.70
N LEU A 160 -12.32 5.40 -9.86
CA LEU A 160 -11.84 5.54 -8.49
C LEU A 160 -12.19 4.31 -7.65
N THR A 161 -11.29 3.98 -6.74
CA THR A 161 -11.50 3.00 -5.68
C THR A 161 -12.26 3.65 -4.52
N SER A 162 -11.93 4.90 -4.20
CA SER A 162 -12.59 5.69 -3.17
C SER A 162 -12.35 7.18 -3.42
N THR A 163 -13.24 8.02 -2.92
CA THR A 163 -13.07 9.48 -2.86
C THR A 163 -12.41 9.94 -1.55
N ARG A 164 -12.15 9.01 -0.63
CA ARG A 164 -11.32 9.31 0.55
C ARG A 164 -9.86 9.46 0.10
N SER A 165 -9.25 10.56 0.48
CA SER A 165 -7.82 10.78 0.26
C SER A 165 -7.00 9.71 0.98
N VAL A 166 -5.99 9.14 0.29
CA VAL A 166 -5.01 8.26 0.92
C VAL A 166 -4.08 9.08 1.82
N SER A 167 -3.50 8.42 2.81
CA SER A 167 -2.62 9.12 3.77
C SER A 167 -1.25 9.41 3.16
N LEU A 168 -0.74 8.47 2.35
CA LEU A 168 0.61 8.51 1.82
C LEU A 168 0.72 7.74 0.51
N VAL A 169 1.52 8.22 -0.40
CA VAL A 169 2.00 7.48 -1.57
C VAL A 169 3.50 7.33 -1.47
N VAL A 170 3.98 6.09 -1.55
CA VAL A 170 5.41 5.75 -1.58
C VAL A 170 5.72 5.14 -2.94
N THR A 171 6.65 5.78 -3.64
CA THR A 171 7.12 5.32 -4.95
C THR A 171 8.62 5.03 -4.91
N ASP A 172 9.15 4.55 -6.03
CA ASP A 172 10.59 4.40 -6.25
C ASP A 172 11.34 5.74 -6.41
N MET A 173 10.61 6.88 -6.45
CA MET A 173 11.19 8.21 -6.62
C MET A 173 10.85 9.18 -5.49
N ALA A 174 9.70 9.03 -4.84
CA ALA A 174 9.19 10.02 -3.90
C ALA A 174 8.26 9.43 -2.85
N VAL A 175 8.15 10.14 -1.72
CA VAL A 175 7.04 10.02 -0.75
C VAL A 175 6.19 11.28 -0.85
N ILE A 176 4.89 11.10 -1.05
CA ILE A 176 3.92 12.17 -1.24
C ILE A 176 2.78 12.00 -0.23
N ALA A 177 2.43 13.07 0.48
CA ALA A 177 1.26 13.13 1.34
C ALA A 177 0.24 14.17 0.80
N PHE A 178 -0.91 14.25 1.46
CA PHE A 178 -2.01 15.10 0.97
C PHE A 178 -2.58 16.00 2.11
N PRO A 179 -1.73 16.79 2.79
CA PRO A 179 -2.24 17.74 3.76
C PRO A 179 -3.15 18.75 3.04
N ASP A 180 -4.28 19.03 3.65
CA ASP A 180 -5.28 19.97 3.13
C ASP A 180 -5.72 19.65 1.68
N GLY A 181 -5.67 18.36 1.30
CA GLY A 181 -6.06 17.87 -0.03
C GLY A 181 -5.12 18.28 -1.15
N LYS A 182 -3.83 18.54 -0.86
CA LYS A 182 -2.81 18.92 -1.85
C LYS A 182 -1.65 17.94 -1.84
N ALA A 183 -1.27 17.47 -3.02
CA ALA A 183 -0.10 16.60 -3.16
C ALA A 183 1.17 17.34 -2.73
N THR A 184 1.79 16.89 -1.64
CA THR A 184 2.97 17.51 -1.05
C THR A 184 4.13 16.52 -1.06
N LEU A 185 5.27 16.92 -1.62
CA LEU A 185 6.49 16.12 -1.65
C LEU A 185 7.13 16.09 -0.27
N LEU A 186 7.21 14.93 0.36
CA LEU A 186 7.83 14.77 1.69
C LEU A 186 9.29 14.32 1.61
N GLU A 187 9.61 13.40 0.69
CA GLU A 187 10.94 12.82 0.55
C GLU A 187 11.20 12.48 -0.92
N THR A 188 12.48 12.50 -1.32
CA THR A 188 12.93 11.91 -2.58
C THR A 188 13.62 10.57 -2.33
N ALA A 189 13.64 9.69 -3.33
CA ALA A 189 14.46 8.48 -3.24
C ALA A 189 15.96 8.84 -3.27
N PRO A 190 16.85 7.97 -2.75
CA PRO A 190 18.27 8.20 -2.78
C PRO A 190 18.78 8.48 -4.20
N ASN A 191 19.57 9.55 -4.34
CA ASN A 191 20.11 10.05 -5.60
C ASN A 191 19.07 10.51 -6.64
N VAL A 192 17.84 10.81 -6.20
CA VAL A 192 16.79 11.40 -7.05
C VAL A 192 16.59 12.85 -6.63
N SER A 193 16.76 13.78 -7.54
CA SER A 193 16.55 15.21 -7.28
C SER A 193 15.06 15.58 -7.30
N ILE A 194 14.70 16.67 -6.63
CA ILE A 194 13.34 17.23 -6.68
C ILE A 194 12.93 17.54 -8.14
N ALA A 195 13.86 18.05 -8.95
CA ALA A 195 13.59 18.37 -10.35
C ALA A 195 13.22 17.13 -11.18
N GLU A 196 13.88 16.00 -10.93
CA GLU A 196 13.55 14.72 -11.58
C GLU A 196 12.16 14.23 -11.15
N VAL A 197 11.80 14.33 -9.87
CA VAL A 197 10.46 13.97 -9.40
C VAL A 197 9.41 14.82 -10.09
N VAL A 198 9.58 16.15 -10.11
CA VAL A 198 8.64 17.10 -10.73
C VAL A 198 8.49 16.81 -12.22
N ALA A 199 9.59 16.54 -12.94
CA ALA A 199 9.58 16.29 -14.38
C ALA A 199 8.74 15.05 -14.80
N VAL A 200 8.54 14.09 -13.91
CA VAL A 200 7.78 12.85 -14.17
C VAL A 200 6.46 12.77 -13.39
N THR A 201 6.03 13.88 -12.79
CA THR A 201 4.78 13.98 -12.01
C THR A 201 3.80 14.89 -12.76
N ASP A 202 2.62 14.37 -13.13
CA ASP A 202 1.60 15.17 -13.80
C ASP A 202 0.77 16.02 -12.82
N ALA A 203 0.73 15.65 -11.54
CA ALA A 203 0.09 16.44 -10.50
C ALA A 203 0.97 17.63 -10.11
N GLU A 204 0.35 18.76 -9.81
CA GLU A 204 1.05 19.88 -9.15
C GLU A 204 1.46 19.47 -7.74
N LEU A 205 2.76 19.58 -7.43
CA LEU A 205 3.32 19.26 -6.12
C LEU A 205 3.61 20.52 -5.32
N VAL A 206 3.16 20.53 -4.08
CA VAL A 206 3.68 21.46 -3.07
C VAL A 206 5.05 20.98 -2.66
N ILE A 207 6.05 21.84 -2.80
CA ILE A 207 7.44 21.54 -2.43
C ILE A 207 7.79 22.34 -1.17
N PRO A 208 7.97 21.69 -0.02
CA PRO A 208 8.45 22.34 1.21
C PRO A 208 9.89 22.87 1.06
N ASP A 209 10.28 23.81 1.92
CA ASP A 209 11.65 24.38 1.95
C ASP A 209 12.74 23.30 2.12
N THR A 210 12.40 22.19 2.76
CA THR A 210 13.31 21.05 2.98
C THR A 210 12.62 19.76 2.60
N VAL A 211 13.21 19.02 1.66
CA VAL A 211 12.78 17.70 1.24
C VAL A 211 13.97 16.75 1.43
N PRO A 212 13.98 15.92 2.48
CA PRO A 212 15.05 14.96 2.73
C PRO A 212 14.99 13.76 1.79
N GLU A 213 16.09 13.01 1.70
CA GLU A 213 16.09 11.68 1.07
C GLU A 213 15.44 10.64 1.99
N MET A 214 14.80 9.64 1.38
CA MET A 214 14.23 8.47 2.06
C MET A 214 15.29 7.70 2.84
N LYS A 215 15.00 7.37 4.08
CA LYS A 215 15.76 6.36 4.86
C LYS A 215 15.23 4.98 4.53
N ILE A 216 16.00 4.17 3.81
CA ILE A 216 15.64 2.82 3.33
C ILE A 216 16.61 1.74 3.85
#